data_2e4829b661c26fb6c7561ef75f890dfc
#
_entry.id   2e4829b661c26fb6c7561ef75f890dfc
#
_cell.length_a   1.000
_cell.length_b   1.000
_cell.length_c   1.000
_cell.angle_alpha   90.00
_cell.angle_beta   90.00
_cell.angle_gamma   90.00
#
_symmetry.space_group_name_H-M   'P 1'
#
loop_
_entity.id
_entity.type
_entity.pdbx_description
1 polymer ?
#
loop_
_entity_poly.entity_id
_entity_poly.type
_entity_poly.pdbx_seq_one_letter_code
_entity_poly.pdbx_strand_id
1 'polypeptide(L)'
;MSKRKISIEDKLYAVNLYLDVKESQHRIASMFDVSIASVQQWIRNYESMGADAFTLKGNKKYSKELKQQAVLDYLAGRGSQDDICKKYGIRSKAKLQIWIKKYNGHEQLKSSGTGGSSIMAKGRKATFEERVEIVQHCIAHDHNHANTAEQYQVSYQQARSYTVKYEAAEWTL
;
A
#
# COMPACT_ATOMS: atom_id res chain seq x y z
N MET A 1 9.50 -27.35 0.92
CA MET A 1 10.48 -26.86 -0.08
C MET A 1 10.29 -25.38 -0.31
N SER A 2 11.34 -24.55 -0.16
CA SER A 2 11.29 -23.11 -0.42
C SER A 2 11.16 -22.89 -1.92
N LYS A 3 10.09 -22.16 -2.36
CA LYS A 3 9.91 -21.84 -3.78
C LYS A 3 11.06 -20.96 -4.26
N ARG A 4 11.71 -21.36 -5.36
CA ARG A 4 12.79 -20.60 -6.01
C ARG A 4 12.30 -19.18 -6.33
N LYS A 5 13.07 -18.18 -5.95
CA LYS A 5 12.79 -16.79 -6.30
C LYS A 5 13.12 -16.58 -7.78
N ILE A 6 12.13 -16.33 -8.60
CA ILE A 6 12.28 -16.10 -10.04
C ILE A 6 12.94 -14.72 -10.26
N SER A 7 14.01 -14.69 -11.06
CA SER A 7 14.75 -13.47 -11.39
C SER A 7 13.95 -12.54 -12.30
N ILE A 8 14.43 -11.31 -12.50
CA ILE A 8 13.84 -10.35 -13.44
C ILE A 8 14.04 -10.85 -14.87
N GLU A 9 15.24 -11.36 -15.17
CA GLU A 9 15.59 -11.91 -16.48
C GLU A 9 14.71 -13.10 -16.84
N ASP A 10 14.49 -14.04 -15.89
CA ASP A 10 13.59 -15.18 -16.09
C ASP A 10 12.16 -14.74 -16.45
N LYS A 11 11.65 -13.69 -15.78
CA LYS A 11 10.31 -13.15 -16.08
C LYS A 11 10.23 -12.50 -17.45
N LEU A 12 11.24 -11.72 -17.82
CA LEU A 12 11.33 -11.12 -19.15
C LEU A 12 11.42 -12.19 -20.24
N TYR A 13 12.25 -13.20 -20.03
CA TYR A 13 12.38 -14.33 -20.95
C TYR A 13 11.06 -15.10 -21.09
N ALA A 14 10.39 -15.40 -19.98
CA ALA A 14 9.10 -16.07 -19.97
C ALA A 14 8.03 -15.29 -20.74
N VAL A 15 7.98 -13.96 -20.58
CA VAL A 15 7.03 -13.09 -21.27
C VAL A 15 7.35 -13.04 -22.78
N ASN A 16 8.62 -12.93 -23.16
CA ASN A 16 9.03 -12.92 -24.57
C ASN A 16 8.70 -14.24 -25.26
N LEU A 17 8.89 -15.39 -24.61
CA LEU A 17 8.46 -16.69 -25.15
C LEU A 17 6.98 -16.72 -25.51
N TYR A 18 6.14 -16.07 -24.72
CA TYR A 18 4.71 -15.99 -24.99
C TYR A 18 4.39 -15.00 -26.12
N LEU A 19 4.97 -13.79 -26.07
CA LEU A 19 4.71 -12.74 -27.06
C LEU A 19 5.22 -13.11 -28.47
N ASP A 20 6.35 -13.83 -28.54
CA ASP A 20 6.88 -14.36 -29.80
C ASP A 20 6.13 -15.62 -30.30
N VAL A 21 5.04 -16.00 -29.62
CA VAL A 21 4.22 -17.18 -29.95
C VAL A 21 5.02 -18.50 -29.97
N LYS A 22 6.12 -18.55 -29.21
CA LYS A 22 6.98 -19.76 -29.14
C LYS A 22 6.43 -20.79 -28.15
N GLU A 23 5.83 -20.34 -27.05
CA GLU A 23 5.36 -21.21 -25.99
C GLU A 23 4.01 -20.78 -25.42
N SER A 24 3.21 -21.74 -24.97
CA SER A 24 1.92 -21.46 -24.28
C SER A 24 2.15 -21.07 -22.82
N GLN A 25 1.18 -20.38 -22.23
CA GLN A 25 1.21 -19.98 -20.80
C GLN A 25 1.39 -21.20 -19.87
N HIS A 26 0.77 -22.33 -20.20
CA HIS A 26 0.88 -23.58 -19.45
C HIS A 26 2.31 -24.14 -19.51
N ARG A 27 2.89 -24.15 -20.71
CA ARG A 27 4.25 -24.62 -20.92
C ARG A 27 5.26 -23.76 -20.17
N ILE A 28 5.13 -22.43 -20.26
CA ILE A 28 5.94 -21.48 -19.53
C ILE A 28 5.80 -21.69 -18.00
N ALA A 29 4.60 -21.87 -17.50
CA ALA A 29 4.35 -22.12 -16.07
C ALA A 29 5.09 -23.40 -15.61
N SER A 30 5.06 -24.46 -16.40
CA SER A 30 5.80 -25.70 -16.13
C SER A 30 7.31 -25.50 -16.19
N MET A 31 7.83 -24.80 -17.20
CA MET A 31 9.28 -24.55 -17.35
C MET A 31 9.89 -23.79 -16.17
N PHE A 32 9.16 -22.85 -15.60
CA PHE A 32 9.64 -22.02 -14.49
C PHE A 32 9.15 -22.49 -13.10
N ASP A 33 8.42 -23.59 -13.02
CA ASP A 33 7.82 -24.12 -11.78
C ASP A 33 6.99 -23.06 -11.03
N VAL A 34 6.11 -22.38 -11.78
CA VAL A 34 5.20 -21.35 -11.26
C VAL A 34 3.76 -21.63 -11.63
N SER A 35 2.83 -20.96 -10.96
CA SER A 35 1.42 -21.04 -11.34
C SER A 35 1.15 -20.30 -12.66
N ILE A 36 0.16 -20.79 -13.44
CA ILE A 36 -0.32 -20.12 -14.65
C ILE A 36 -0.73 -18.67 -14.32
N ALA A 37 -1.37 -18.45 -13.18
CA ALA A 37 -1.75 -17.12 -12.72
C ALA A 37 -0.55 -16.17 -12.57
N SER A 38 0.61 -16.68 -12.20
CA SER A 38 1.86 -15.89 -12.15
C SER A 38 2.31 -15.48 -13.55
N VAL A 39 2.29 -16.40 -14.50
CA VAL A 39 2.64 -16.12 -15.90
C VAL A 39 1.69 -15.09 -16.50
N GLN A 40 0.38 -15.26 -16.32
CA GLN A 40 -0.63 -14.30 -16.77
C GLN A 40 -0.41 -12.92 -16.16
N GLN A 41 -0.07 -12.86 -14.87
CA GLN A 41 0.25 -11.58 -14.21
C GLN A 41 1.51 -10.93 -14.81
N TRP A 42 2.55 -11.70 -15.15
CA TRP A 42 3.76 -11.16 -15.77
C TRP A 42 3.47 -10.59 -17.16
N ILE A 43 2.76 -11.35 -18.00
CA ILE A 43 2.34 -10.92 -19.35
C ILE A 43 1.55 -9.62 -19.25
N ARG A 44 0.48 -9.59 -18.47
CA ARG A 44 -0.37 -8.41 -18.29
C ARG A 44 0.42 -7.18 -17.81
N ASN A 45 1.30 -7.38 -16.82
CA ASN A 45 2.11 -6.29 -16.29
C ASN A 45 3.11 -5.76 -17.32
N TYR A 46 3.71 -6.65 -18.11
CA TYR A 46 4.61 -6.28 -19.19
C TYR A 46 3.88 -5.53 -20.31
N GLU A 47 2.73 -6.01 -20.74
CA GLU A 47 1.89 -5.34 -21.76
C GLU A 47 1.42 -3.95 -21.31
N SER A 48 1.27 -3.72 -20.00
CA SER A 48 0.83 -2.43 -19.44
C SER A 48 1.99 -1.46 -19.16
N MET A 49 3.17 -1.94 -18.78
CA MET A 49 4.26 -1.13 -18.26
C MET A 49 5.62 -1.43 -18.88
N GLY A 50 5.69 -2.37 -19.84
CA GLY A 50 6.96 -2.82 -20.40
C GLY A 50 7.87 -3.50 -19.37
N ALA A 51 9.17 -3.46 -19.60
CA ALA A 51 10.18 -4.04 -18.72
C ALA A 51 10.18 -3.43 -17.30
N ASP A 52 9.70 -2.19 -17.16
CA ASP A 52 9.59 -1.50 -15.88
C ASP A 52 8.66 -2.21 -14.89
N ALA A 53 7.75 -3.06 -15.39
CA ALA A 53 6.91 -3.90 -14.55
C ALA A 53 7.71 -4.75 -13.55
N PHE A 54 8.94 -5.13 -13.89
CA PHE A 54 9.79 -6.04 -13.11
C PHE A 54 10.96 -5.33 -12.43
N THR A 55 11.44 -4.21 -12.98
CA THR A 55 12.61 -3.47 -12.47
C THR A 55 12.27 -2.54 -11.32
N LEU A 56 11.05 -1.99 -11.28
CA LEU A 56 10.62 -1.09 -10.23
C LEU A 56 10.56 -1.80 -8.88
N LYS A 57 11.46 -1.41 -7.97
CA LYS A 57 11.50 -1.92 -6.60
C LYS A 57 10.33 -1.35 -5.76
N GLY A 58 9.75 -2.21 -4.94
CA GLY A 58 8.71 -1.82 -3.99
C GLY A 58 7.28 -1.85 -4.53
N ASN A 59 6.36 -1.38 -3.69
CA ASN A 59 4.93 -1.35 -4.02
C ASN A 59 4.59 -0.13 -4.88
N LYS A 60 3.97 -0.36 -6.05
CA LYS A 60 3.44 0.74 -6.86
C LYS A 60 2.38 1.51 -6.06
N LYS A 61 2.52 2.83 -6.04
CA LYS A 61 1.54 3.74 -5.43
C LYS A 61 0.43 4.04 -6.43
N TYR A 62 -0.78 4.17 -5.95
CA TYR A 62 -1.96 4.49 -6.75
C TYR A 62 -2.70 5.64 -6.08
N SER A 63 -3.09 6.66 -6.83
CA SER A 63 -3.88 7.77 -6.33
C SER A 63 -5.32 7.33 -6.00
N LYS A 64 -6.02 8.15 -5.24
CA LYS A 64 -7.45 7.94 -4.93
C LYS A 64 -8.30 7.93 -6.21
N GLU A 65 -8.04 8.88 -7.08
CA GLU A 65 -8.77 9.10 -8.34
C GLU A 65 -8.61 7.89 -9.26
N LEU A 66 -7.36 7.39 -9.44
CA LEU A 66 -7.09 6.20 -10.23
C LEU A 66 -7.85 4.97 -9.70
N LYS A 67 -7.86 4.79 -8.38
CA LYS A 67 -8.58 3.67 -7.76
C LYS A 67 -10.08 3.75 -8.00
N GLN A 68 -10.66 4.96 -7.82
CA GLN A 68 -12.09 5.19 -8.07
C GLN A 68 -12.43 4.94 -9.53
N GLN A 69 -11.65 5.49 -10.47
CA GLN A 69 -11.90 5.32 -11.89
C GLN A 69 -11.79 3.85 -12.33
N ALA A 70 -10.79 3.13 -11.83
CA ALA A 70 -10.64 1.70 -12.13
C ALA A 70 -11.82 0.86 -11.62
N VAL A 71 -12.32 1.18 -10.42
CA VAL A 71 -13.51 0.50 -9.86
C VAL A 71 -14.76 0.83 -10.66
N LEU A 72 -14.98 2.11 -10.98
CA LEU A 72 -16.14 2.54 -11.76
C LEU A 72 -16.15 1.92 -13.17
N ASP A 73 -15.00 1.86 -13.84
CA ASP A 73 -14.90 1.22 -15.15
C ASP A 73 -15.22 -0.27 -15.08
N TYR A 74 -14.77 -0.96 -14.03
CA TYR A 74 -15.10 -2.37 -13.82
C TYR A 74 -16.59 -2.57 -13.55
N LEU A 75 -17.19 -1.77 -12.67
CA LEU A 75 -18.62 -1.86 -12.34
C LEU A 75 -19.52 -1.47 -13.51
N ALA A 76 -19.06 -0.59 -14.39
CA ALA A 76 -19.73 -0.23 -15.64
C ALA A 76 -19.58 -1.29 -16.75
N GLY A 77 -18.93 -2.43 -16.48
CA GLY A 77 -18.74 -3.51 -17.45
C GLY A 77 -17.80 -3.17 -18.60
N ARG A 78 -16.88 -2.19 -18.44
CA ARG A 78 -15.96 -1.74 -19.50
C ARG A 78 -14.78 -2.69 -19.74
N GLY A 79 -14.75 -3.83 -19.09
CA GLY A 79 -13.76 -4.87 -19.27
C GLY A 79 -13.66 -5.81 -18.08
N SER A 80 -12.95 -6.91 -18.27
CA SER A 80 -12.63 -7.86 -17.22
C SER A 80 -11.67 -7.24 -16.19
N GLN A 81 -11.48 -7.89 -15.03
CA GLN A 81 -10.49 -7.44 -14.05
C GLN A 81 -9.08 -7.38 -14.64
N ASP A 82 -8.75 -8.25 -15.60
CA ASP A 82 -7.45 -8.23 -16.30
C ASP A 82 -7.32 -7.01 -17.19
N ASP A 83 -8.38 -6.67 -17.97
CA ASP A 83 -8.38 -5.49 -18.84
C ASP A 83 -8.27 -4.20 -18.04
N ILE A 84 -9.01 -4.10 -16.94
CA ILE A 84 -8.92 -2.94 -16.04
C ILE A 84 -7.53 -2.84 -15.42
N CYS A 85 -6.95 -3.96 -14.96
CA CYS A 85 -5.59 -3.95 -14.43
C CYS A 85 -4.56 -3.52 -15.48
N LYS A 86 -4.70 -3.98 -16.74
CA LYS A 86 -3.84 -3.59 -17.86
C LYS A 86 -4.00 -2.10 -18.17
N LYS A 87 -5.22 -1.60 -18.31
CA LYS A 87 -5.55 -0.20 -18.61
C LYS A 87 -4.95 0.78 -17.60
N TYR A 88 -5.08 0.47 -16.31
CA TYR A 88 -4.65 1.37 -15.21
C TYR A 88 -3.27 1.01 -14.64
N GLY A 89 -2.56 0.06 -15.20
CA GLY A 89 -1.26 -0.40 -14.73
C GLY A 89 -1.32 -0.96 -13.29
N ILE A 90 -2.38 -1.67 -12.96
CA ILE A 90 -2.56 -2.27 -11.63
C ILE A 90 -1.84 -3.61 -11.60
N ARG A 91 -0.77 -3.71 -10.83
CA ARG A 91 0.11 -4.88 -10.81
C ARG A 91 -0.56 -6.18 -10.34
N SER A 92 -1.68 -6.12 -9.62
CA SER A 92 -2.32 -7.30 -9.02
C SER A 92 -3.83 -7.17 -9.03
N LYS A 93 -4.53 -8.20 -9.53
CA LYS A 93 -6.01 -8.32 -9.45
C LYS A 93 -6.51 -8.24 -8.01
N ALA A 94 -5.79 -8.83 -7.06
CA ALA A 94 -6.18 -8.79 -5.65
C ALA A 94 -6.28 -7.35 -5.10
N LYS A 95 -5.43 -6.43 -5.59
CA LYS A 95 -5.55 -5.01 -5.22
C LYS A 95 -6.84 -4.39 -5.76
N LEU A 96 -7.17 -4.65 -7.02
CA LEU A 96 -8.42 -4.18 -7.62
C LEU A 96 -9.64 -4.75 -6.87
N GLN A 97 -9.63 -6.04 -6.54
CA GLN A 97 -10.70 -6.69 -5.77
C GLN A 97 -10.89 -6.06 -4.38
N ILE A 98 -9.80 -5.72 -3.69
CA ILE A 98 -9.86 -5.00 -2.40
C ILE A 98 -10.52 -3.62 -2.59
N TRP A 99 -10.20 -2.91 -3.67
CA TRP A 99 -10.79 -1.59 -3.93
C TRP A 99 -12.28 -1.70 -4.27
N ILE A 100 -12.67 -2.70 -5.07
CA ILE A 100 -14.09 -2.99 -5.37
C ILE A 100 -14.85 -3.30 -4.09
N LYS A 101 -14.29 -4.17 -3.22
CA LYS A 101 -14.91 -4.52 -1.94
C LYS A 101 -15.11 -3.28 -1.05
N LYS A 102 -14.08 -2.42 -0.96
CA LYS A 102 -14.18 -1.17 -0.19
C LYS A 102 -15.22 -0.22 -0.74
N TYR A 103 -15.23 -0.05 -2.06
CA TYR A 103 -16.20 0.81 -2.73
C TYR A 103 -17.64 0.34 -2.52
N ASN A 104 -17.90 -0.96 -2.66
CA ASN A 104 -19.21 -1.55 -2.40
C ASN A 104 -19.62 -1.47 -0.92
N GLY A 105 -18.65 -1.49 0.00
CA GLY A 105 -18.88 -1.28 1.43
C GLY A 105 -18.98 0.20 1.83
N HIS A 106 -19.10 1.12 0.88
CA HIS A 106 -19.12 2.57 1.09
C HIS A 106 -17.89 3.14 1.82
N GLU A 107 -16.78 2.38 1.84
CA GLU A 107 -15.51 2.86 2.39
C GLU A 107 -14.80 3.80 1.40
N GLN A 108 -14.22 4.87 1.91
CA GLN A 108 -13.43 5.78 1.08
C GLN A 108 -12.14 5.11 0.60
N LEU A 109 -11.89 5.19 -0.72
CA LEU A 109 -10.61 4.80 -1.31
C LEU A 109 -9.59 5.92 -1.07
N LYS A 110 -8.60 5.66 -0.23
CA LYS A 110 -7.48 6.60 0.04
C LYS A 110 -6.33 6.35 -0.91
N SER A 111 -5.54 7.37 -1.23
CA SER A 111 -4.32 7.22 -2.03
C SER A 111 -3.33 6.26 -1.36
N SER A 112 -2.58 5.48 -2.15
CA SER A 112 -1.52 4.62 -1.61
C SER A 112 -0.38 5.49 -1.08
N GLY A 113 0.01 5.29 0.16
CA GLY A 113 1.06 6.07 0.83
C GLY A 113 0.53 7.17 1.76
N THR A 114 -0.81 7.42 1.79
CA THR A 114 -1.43 8.29 2.81
C THR A 114 -1.91 7.50 4.03
N GLY A 115 -1.68 6.17 4.03
CA GLY A 115 -1.94 5.33 5.18
C GLY A 115 -0.76 5.35 6.14
N GLY A 116 -0.77 6.23 7.12
CA GLY A 116 0.06 6.14 8.30
C GLY A 116 1.54 6.49 8.12
N SER A 117 1.76 7.63 7.46
CA SER A 117 2.85 8.49 7.84
C SER A 117 2.26 9.91 7.87
N SER A 118 1.42 10.17 8.81
CA SER A 118 1.76 11.23 9.74
C SER A 118 3.26 11.15 9.92
N ILE A 119 3.99 12.16 9.45
CA ILE A 119 5.42 12.29 9.75
C ILE A 119 5.51 11.95 11.23
N MET A 120 6.06 10.77 11.56
CA MET A 120 6.44 10.52 12.93
C MET A 120 7.52 11.56 13.16
N ALA A 121 7.13 12.69 13.73
CA ALA A 121 8.08 13.67 14.18
C ALA A 121 9.06 12.87 15.03
N LYS A 122 10.33 12.86 14.58
CA LYS A 122 11.38 12.13 15.27
C LYS A 122 11.33 12.65 16.70
N GLY A 123 11.00 11.77 17.67
CA GLY A 123 10.74 12.20 19.03
C GLY A 123 11.84 13.14 19.51
N ARG A 124 11.48 14.38 19.82
CA ARG A 124 12.39 15.36 20.40
C ARG A 124 12.37 15.27 21.93
N LYS A 125 13.42 15.70 22.57
CA LYS A 125 13.41 15.84 24.02
C LYS A 125 12.50 17.04 24.37
N ALA A 126 11.44 16.80 25.12
CA ALA A 126 10.59 17.84 25.69
C ALA A 126 10.98 18.09 27.16
N THR A 127 10.97 19.36 27.57
CA THR A 127 11.19 19.75 28.97
C THR A 127 10.04 19.24 29.85
N PHE A 128 10.15 19.39 31.15
CA PHE A 128 9.07 18.97 32.06
C PHE A 128 7.82 19.83 31.83
N GLU A 129 8.00 21.14 31.74
CA GLU A 129 6.93 22.10 31.49
C GLU A 129 6.21 21.84 30.18
N GLU A 130 6.96 21.63 29.08
CA GLU A 130 6.38 21.26 27.79
C GLU A 130 5.60 19.96 27.83
N ARG A 131 6.02 18.97 28.63
CA ARG A 131 5.25 17.72 28.78
C ARG A 131 3.93 17.95 29.47
N VAL A 132 3.90 18.82 30.48
CA VAL A 132 2.65 19.19 31.17
C VAL A 132 1.71 19.89 30.21
N GLU A 133 2.19 20.84 29.40
CA GLU A 133 1.39 21.53 28.38
C GLU A 133 0.83 20.55 27.34
N ILE A 134 1.66 19.63 26.84
CA ILE A 134 1.27 18.59 25.88
C ILE A 134 0.12 17.73 26.46
N VAL A 135 0.24 17.35 27.71
CA VAL A 135 -0.78 16.53 28.39
C VAL A 135 -2.08 17.32 28.60
N GLN A 136 -1.99 18.55 29.09
CA GLN A 136 -3.19 19.41 29.27
C GLN A 136 -3.90 19.66 27.97
N HIS A 137 -3.15 19.98 26.90
CA HIS A 137 -3.72 20.12 25.57
C HIS A 137 -4.41 18.83 25.08
N CYS A 138 -3.77 17.67 25.29
CA CYS A 138 -4.31 16.38 24.89
C CYS A 138 -5.62 16.06 25.60
N ILE A 139 -5.70 16.29 26.91
CA ILE A 139 -6.90 16.08 27.73
C ILE A 139 -8.02 17.06 27.30
N ALA A 140 -7.69 18.33 27.05
CA ALA A 140 -8.66 19.33 26.61
C ALA A 140 -9.24 19.05 25.21
N HIS A 141 -8.59 18.21 24.40
CA HIS A 141 -9.01 17.82 23.06
C HIS A 141 -9.37 16.33 22.95
N ASP A 142 -10.11 15.80 23.92
CA ASP A 142 -10.62 14.42 23.92
C ASP A 142 -9.57 13.34 23.68
N HIS A 143 -8.37 13.49 24.25
CA HIS A 143 -7.25 12.55 24.09
C HIS A 143 -6.80 12.38 22.63
N ASN A 144 -6.95 13.41 21.79
CA ASN A 144 -6.51 13.38 20.41
C ASN A 144 -4.97 13.47 20.31
N HIS A 145 -4.29 12.36 20.64
CA HIS A 145 -2.83 12.27 20.63
C HIS A 145 -2.22 12.56 19.27
N ALA A 146 -2.95 12.35 18.17
CA ALA A 146 -2.44 12.61 16.83
C ALA A 146 -2.33 14.11 16.55
N ASN A 147 -3.39 14.86 16.85
CA ASN A 147 -3.42 16.31 16.71
C ASN A 147 -2.42 16.99 17.67
N THR A 148 -2.38 16.53 18.93
CA THR A 148 -1.42 17.02 19.93
C THR A 148 0.03 16.77 19.49
N ALA A 149 0.32 15.60 18.95
CA ALA A 149 1.66 15.26 18.45
C ALA A 149 2.09 16.16 17.29
N GLU A 150 1.18 16.49 16.39
CA GLU A 150 1.42 17.41 15.26
C GLU A 150 1.66 18.84 15.74
N GLN A 151 0.82 19.35 16.64
CA GLN A 151 0.90 20.72 17.14
C GLN A 151 2.18 20.99 17.94
N TYR A 152 2.58 20.04 18.78
CA TYR A 152 3.77 20.19 19.63
C TYR A 152 5.04 19.58 18.99
N GLN A 153 4.96 19.09 17.76
CA GLN A 153 6.08 18.47 17.02
C GLN A 153 6.77 17.35 17.82
N VAL A 154 6.00 16.57 18.55
CA VAL A 154 6.45 15.37 19.25
C VAL A 154 5.93 14.12 18.54
N SER A 155 6.48 12.95 18.86
CA SER A 155 5.91 11.72 18.31
C SER A 155 4.56 11.37 18.95
N TYR A 156 3.69 10.69 18.20
CA TYR A 156 2.43 10.16 18.75
C TYR A 156 2.65 9.35 20.03
N GLN A 157 3.69 8.51 20.04
CA GLN A 157 4.05 7.69 21.22
C GLN A 157 4.46 8.54 22.41
N GLN A 158 5.13 9.68 22.19
CA GLN A 158 5.49 10.61 23.27
C GLN A 158 4.24 11.26 23.84
N ALA A 159 3.36 11.83 22.99
CA ALA A 159 2.12 12.45 23.44
C ALA A 159 1.28 11.45 24.25
N ARG A 160 1.09 10.23 23.73
CA ARG A 160 0.36 9.18 24.44
C ARG A 160 1.03 8.76 25.76
N SER A 161 2.35 8.56 25.75
CA SER A 161 3.09 8.14 26.95
C SER A 161 3.03 9.19 28.06
N TYR A 162 3.09 10.48 27.68
CA TYR A 162 2.99 11.57 28.65
C TYR A 162 1.59 11.62 29.28
N THR A 163 0.52 11.50 28.48
CA THR A 163 -0.86 11.51 28.97
C THR A 163 -1.11 10.34 29.92
N VAL A 164 -0.75 9.11 29.51
CA VAL A 164 -0.96 7.91 30.34
C VAL A 164 -0.21 8.00 31.67
N LYS A 165 1.04 8.49 31.68
CA LYS A 165 1.81 8.65 32.92
C LYS A 165 1.24 9.73 33.82
N TYR A 166 0.77 10.82 33.27
CA TYR A 166 0.13 11.89 34.03
C TYR A 166 -1.15 11.42 34.72
N GLU A 167 -1.99 10.67 33.98
CA GLU A 167 -3.24 10.14 34.50
C GLU A 167 -3.04 9.03 35.55
N ALA A 168 -1.95 8.26 35.42
CA ALA A 168 -1.58 7.24 36.43
C ALA A 168 -0.95 7.85 37.69
N ALA A 169 -0.94 9.17 37.86
CA ALA A 169 -0.28 9.90 38.93
C ALA A 169 1.21 9.55 39.16
N GLU A 170 1.88 9.04 38.11
CA GLU A 170 3.32 8.75 38.14
C GLU A 170 4.21 10.01 38.04
N TRP A 171 3.60 11.21 37.92
CA TRP A 171 4.28 12.49 37.93
C TRP A 171 4.24 13.11 39.32
N THR A 172 4.75 12.40 40.31
CA THR A 172 5.09 13.02 41.59
C THR A 172 6.33 13.89 41.42
N LEU A 173 6.21 15.09 41.90
CA LEU A 173 7.22 16.16 41.95
C LEU A 173 8.56 15.70 42.50
#